data_4df7e6de5309c1df7e52d42bfdd391fa
#
_entry.id   4df7e6de5309c1df7e52d42bfdd391fa
#
_cell.length_a   1.000
_cell.length_b   1.000
_cell.length_c   1.000
_cell.angle_alpha   90.00
_cell.angle_beta   90.00
_cell.angle_gamma   90.00
#
_symmetry.space_group_name_H-M   'P 1'
#
loop_
_entity.id
_entity.type
_entity.pdbx_description
1 polymer ?
#
loop_
_entity_poly.entity_id
_entity_poly.type
_entity_poly.pdbx_seq_one_letter_code
_entity_poly.pdbx_strand_id
1 'polypeptide(L)'
;MIYYIVAGIFPQTIFMGVFTMSRTLGTVVRGVRAPIFREGDDVVAATAETVLTALRENDIAARDGDVVAVTESVVARCQGNYATCQQIAKDVTAKTGGETVGVTFPILSRNRFSLLLRSIAMGVKKVVLVLSYPADEVGNHLVSLDQLDEAGIDPWHDVLNLEQFRAAFGEVVHPFTGVDYVAYYKSIIEDAGAEAEIVFANRVQAVLDYTDTVICCDIHTRKRSKRLLTAAGGRVVLGLDDLLTAPVDGSGYNPQYGLLGSNKADEERVKLFPRDAQEVADAISQRMSEATGKRVEAMVYGDGAFKDPAGKIWELADPVVAPGYTSGLIGTPNELKLKYLADKEFADLTGEALQKAISEKIKAKDAKVSLVGNMVSEGTTPRNLTDLIGSLCDLTSGSGDKGTPIVYIQGYFDNYTNE
;
A
#
# COMPACT_ATOMS: atom_id res chain seq x y z
N MET A 1 25.66 26.69 -46.65
CA MET A 1 24.83 26.57 -45.45
C MET A 1 25.79 26.59 -44.28
N ILE A 2 25.92 27.75 -43.65
CA ILE A 2 26.95 28.02 -42.62
C ILE A 2 26.30 27.83 -41.26
N TYR A 3 26.77 26.85 -40.49
CA TYR A 3 26.38 26.68 -39.13
C TYR A 3 27.18 27.65 -38.24
N TYR A 4 26.48 28.59 -37.62
CA TYR A 4 27.06 29.42 -36.53
C TYR A 4 27.04 28.61 -35.23
N ILE A 5 28.23 28.26 -34.74
CA ILE A 5 28.41 27.79 -33.36
C ILE A 5 28.40 29.02 -32.49
N VAL A 6 27.30 29.24 -31.74
CA VAL A 6 27.29 30.24 -30.68
C VAL A 6 27.91 29.57 -29.45
N ALA A 7 29.18 29.86 -29.21
CA ALA A 7 29.84 29.53 -27.96
C ALA A 7 29.26 30.44 -26.86
N GLY A 8 28.26 29.94 -26.11
CA GLY A 8 27.76 30.58 -24.93
C GLY A 8 28.83 30.55 -23.83
N ILE A 9 29.39 31.69 -23.52
CA ILE A 9 30.24 31.87 -22.34
C ILE A 9 29.32 31.81 -21.13
N PHE A 10 29.22 30.63 -20.50
CA PHE A 10 28.70 30.51 -19.15
C PHE A 10 29.74 31.13 -18.23
N PRO A 11 29.37 32.09 -17.34
CA PRO A 11 30.28 32.54 -16.34
C PRO A 11 30.66 31.35 -15.47
N GLN A 12 31.94 31.03 -15.43
CA GLN A 12 32.51 30.13 -14.44
C GLN A 12 32.23 30.72 -13.07
N THR A 13 31.08 30.43 -12.50
CA THR A 13 30.83 30.67 -11.08
C THR A 13 31.77 29.74 -10.34
N ILE A 14 32.72 30.32 -9.73
CA ILE A 14 33.74 29.76 -8.88
C ILE A 14 33.10 28.79 -7.91
N PHE A 15 33.18 27.46 -8.19
CA PHE A 15 33.07 26.45 -7.19
C PHE A 15 34.36 26.50 -6.36
N MET A 16 34.43 27.43 -5.42
CA MET A 16 35.47 27.43 -4.41
C MET A 16 35.10 26.42 -3.35
N GLY A 17 35.81 25.32 -3.38
CA GLY A 17 35.73 24.22 -2.44
C GLY A 17 35.45 22.92 -3.17
N VAL A 18 36.49 22.21 -3.58
CA VAL A 18 36.36 20.79 -3.96
C VAL A 18 36.04 20.06 -2.66
N PHE A 19 34.75 19.92 -2.38
CA PHE A 19 34.30 19.04 -1.31
C PHE A 19 34.64 17.62 -1.71
N THR A 20 35.64 17.05 -1.13
CA THR A 20 35.91 15.60 -1.22
C THR A 20 34.90 14.88 -0.36
N MET A 21 33.67 14.78 -0.86
CA MET A 21 32.76 13.74 -0.37
C MET A 21 33.31 12.42 -0.89
N SER A 22 33.56 11.48 -0.01
CA SER A 22 34.04 10.16 -0.37
C SER A 22 33.08 9.43 -1.30
N ARG A 23 31.78 9.70 -1.20
CA ARG A 23 30.70 9.16 -2.02
C ARG A 23 29.62 10.20 -2.31
N THR A 24 29.36 10.42 -3.59
CA THR A 24 28.30 11.35 -4.04
C THR A 24 26.92 10.70 -4.17
N LEU A 25 26.86 9.36 -4.37
CA LEU A 25 25.62 8.61 -4.42
C LEU A 25 25.26 8.11 -3.01
N GLY A 26 24.07 8.51 -2.54
CA GLY A 26 23.45 8.03 -1.32
C GLY A 26 22.70 6.71 -1.56
N THR A 27 21.36 6.73 -1.36
CA THR A 27 20.51 5.56 -1.59
C THR A 27 20.41 5.22 -3.07
N VAL A 28 20.61 3.96 -3.40
CA VAL A 28 20.42 3.41 -4.75
C VAL A 28 19.38 2.29 -4.70
N VAL A 29 18.33 2.40 -5.49
CA VAL A 29 17.23 1.44 -5.56
C VAL A 29 17.24 0.76 -6.92
N ARG A 30 17.17 -0.58 -6.92
CA ARG A 30 17.21 -1.39 -8.14
C ARG A 30 16.05 -2.37 -8.18
N GLY A 31 15.21 -2.27 -9.20
CA GLY A 31 14.27 -3.34 -9.54
C GLY A 31 15.04 -4.53 -10.13
N VAL A 32 14.88 -5.69 -9.56
CA VAL A 32 15.56 -6.93 -9.98
C VAL A 32 14.59 -7.80 -10.76
N ARG A 33 14.96 -8.15 -11.99
CA ARG A 33 14.17 -9.05 -12.82
C ARG A 33 14.21 -10.46 -12.25
N ALA A 34 13.06 -11.08 -12.14
CA ALA A 34 12.91 -12.41 -11.58
C ALA A 34 12.30 -13.38 -12.59
N PRO A 35 12.47 -14.69 -12.39
CA PRO A 35 11.74 -15.70 -13.15
C PRO A 35 10.22 -15.57 -12.89
N ILE A 36 9.43 -16.21 -13.75
CA ILE A 36 7.98 -16.30 -13.53
C ILE A 36 7.73 -17.31 -12.42
N PHE A 37 7.38 -16.79 -11.24
CA PHE A 37 7.04 -17.62 -10.09
C PHE A 37 5.74 -18.40 -10.31
N ARG A 38 5.66 -19.60 -9.76
CA ARG A 38 4.50 -20.49 -9.80
C ARG A 38 4.16 -20.98 -8.39
N GLU A 39 2.98 -21.54 -8.26
CA GLU A 39 2.59 -22.26 -7.05
C GLU A 39 3.58 -23.39 -6.74
N GLY A 40 4.03 -23.47 -5.49
CA GLY A 40 5.00 -24.45 -5.01
C GLY A 40 6.46 -24.06 -5.19
N ASP A 41 6.77 -22.95 -5.86
CA ASP A 41 8.14 -22.46 -5.95
C ASP A 41 8.64 -22.00 -4.57
N ASP A 42 9.93 -22.27 -4.28
CA ASP A 42 10.62 -21.75 -3.11
C ASP A 42 10.94 -20.24 -3.31
N VAL A 43 10.05 -19.40 -2.82
CA VAL A 43 10.18 -17.93 -2.96
C VAL A 43 11.44 -17.39 -2.27
N VAL A 44 11.89 -18.00 -1.17
CA VAL A 44 13.07 -17.57 -0.42
C VAL A 44 14.33 -17.87 -1.23
N ALA A 45 14.48 -19.11 -1.71
CA ALA A 45 15.60 -19.51 -2.52
C ALA A 45 15.65 -18.69 -3.83
N ALA A 46 14.55 -18.63 -4.54
CA ALA A 46 14.49 -17.93 -5.83
C ALA A 46 14.77 -16.42 -5.70
N THR A 47 14.26 -15.78 -4.64
CA THR A 47 14.53 -14.35 -4.38
C THR A 47 16.02 -14.12 -4.10
N ALA A 48 16.59 -14.89 -3.18
CA ALA A 48 18.01 -14.72 -2.81
C ALA A 48 18.95 -15.02 -3.99
N GLU A 49 18.73 -16.12 -4.72
CA GLU A 49 19.56 -16.48 -5.88
C GLU A 49 19.47 -15.44 -7.01
N THR A 50 18.28 -14.90 -7.25
CA THR A 50 18.07 -13.84 -8.25
C THR A 50 18.84 -12.58 -7.88
N VAL A 51 18.75 -12.13 -6.63
CA VAL A 51 19.49 -10.95 -6.15
C VAL A 51 20.99 -11.21 -6.19
N LEU A 52 21.48 -12.33 -5.69
CA LEU A 52 22.91 -12.67 -5.71
C LEU A 52 23.47 -12.74 -7.14
N THR A 53 22.67 -13.23 -8.07
CA THR A 53 23.05 -13.25 -9.50
C THR A 53 23.15 -11.83 -10.05
N ALA A 54 22.13 -10.99 -9.78
CA ALA A 54 22.15 -9.60 -10.20
C ALA A 54 23.34 -8.82 -9.63
N LEU A 55 23.70 -9.06 -8.37
CA LEU A 55 24.86 -8.44 -7.74
C LEU A 55 26.17 -8.85 -8.44
N ARG A 56 26.33 -10.14 -8.74
CA ARG A 56 27.53 -10.66 -9.44
C ARG A 56 27.65 -10.15 -10.86
N GLU A 57 26.56 -10.17 -11.62
CA GLU A 57 26.55 -9.75 -13.03
C GLU A 57 26.83 -8.25 -13.23
N ASN A 58 26.61 -7.45 -12.19
CA ASN A 58 26.78 -6.00 -12.24
C ASN A 58 27.91 -5.48 -11.34
N ASP A 59 28.78 -6.36 -10.84
CA ASP A 59 29.91 -6.03 -9.96
C ASP A 59 29.50 -5.18 -8.72
N ILE A 60 28.34 -5.50 -8.14
CA ILE A 60 27.80 -4.80 -6.97
C ILE A 60 28.19 -5.54 -5.70
N ALA A 61 29.00 -4.91 -4.86
CA ALA A 61 29.34 -5.44 -3.54
C ALA A 61 28.21 -5.16 -2.54
N ALA A 62 27.71 -6.21 -1.87
CA ALA A 62 26.73 -6.05 -0.79
C ALA A 62 27.34 -5.30 0.41
N ARG A 63 26.52 -4.56 1.15
CA ARG A 63 26.88 -3.76 2.32
C ARG A 63 25.98 -4.09 3.52
N ASP A 64 26.50 -3.80 4.70
CA ASP A 64 25.68 -3.89 5.91
C ASP A 64 24.53 -2.87 5.85
N GLY A 65 23.30 -3.34 6.14
CA GLY A 65 22.10 -2.52 6.06
C GLY A 65 21.47 -2.42 4.67
N ASP A 66 21.98 -3.16 3.66
CA ASP A 66 21.24 -3.30 2.39
C ASP A 66 19.91 -4.01 2.63
N VAL A 67 18.91 -3.71 1.79
CA VAL A 67 17.56 -4.27 1.93
C VAL A 67 17.19 -5.04 0.67
N VAL A 68 16.68 -6.26 0.86
CA VAL A 68 16.02 -7.06 -0.18
C VAL A 68 14.51 -7.06 0.09
N ALA A 69 13.72 -6.64 -0.88
CA ALA A 69 12.28 -6.65 -0.77
C ALA A 69 11.65 -7.49 -1.88
N VAL A 70 10.60 -8.25 -1.55
CA VAL A 70 9.80 -9.02 -2.51
C VAL A 70 8.33 -8.66 -2.36
N THR A 71 7.61 -8.53 -3.48
CA THR A 71 6.19 -8.18 -3.45
C THR A 71 5.34 -9.28 -2.80
N GLU A 72 4.34 -8.88 -2.01
CA GLU A 72 3.35 -9.77 -1.40
C GLU A 72 2.72 -10.72 -2.43
N SER A 73 2.52 -10.21 -3.64
CA SER A 73 1.87 -10.92 -4.73
C SER A 73 2.63 -12.18 -5.15
N VAL A 74 3.95 -12.11 -5.21
CA VAL A 74 4.81 -13.28 -5.52
C VAL A 74 4.76 -14.28 -4.38
N VAL A 75 4.85 -13.82 -3.13
CA VAL A 75 4.77 -14.70 -1.95
C VAL A 75 3.45 -15.47 -1.93
N ALA A 76 2.32 -14.78 -2.08
CA ALA A 76 1.00 -15.39 -2.12
C ALA A 76 0.85 -16.37 -3.28
N ARG A 77 1.43 -16.06 -4.46
CA ARG A 77 1.41 -16.92 -5.64
C ARG A 77 2.19 -18.22 -5.39
N CYS A 78 3.38 -18.16 -4.83
CA CYS A 78 4.17 -19.34 -4.49
C CYS A 78 3.47 -20.22 -3.46
N GLN A 79 2.72 -19.61 -2.53
CA GLN A 79 1.90 -20.33 -1.54
C GLN A 79 0.64 -20.99 -2.13
N GLY A 80 0.28 -20.72 -3.39
CA GLY A 80 -1.01 -21.15 -3.94
C GLY A 80 -2.18 -20.55 -3.17
N ASN A 81 -2.04 -19.35 -2.60
CA ASN A 81 -3.04 -18.76 -1.71
C ASN A 81 -4.22 -18.15 -2.48
N TYR A 82 -5.07 -19.00 -3.05
CA TYR A 82 -6.22 -18.63 -3.86
C TYR A 82 -7.52 -19.13 -3.28
N ALA A 83 -8.62 -18.42 -3.55
CA ALA A 83 -9.97 -18.85 -3.25
C ALA A 83 -10.89 -18.59 -4.45
N THR A 84 -11.85 -19.50 -4.67
CA THR A 84 -12.92 -19.31 -5.67
C THR A 84 -14.07 -18.49 -5.11
N CYS A 85 -14.85 -17.86 -5.98
CA CYS A 85 -16.08 -17.15 -5.58
C CYS A 85 -17.03 -18.06 -4.78
N GLN A 86 -17.15 -19.36 -5.15
CA GLN A 86 -17.99 -20.31 -4.45
C GLN A 86 -17.50 -20.62 -3.04
N GLN A 87 -16.19 -20.74 -2.83
CA GLN A 87 -15.60 -20.96 -1.50
C GLN A 87 -15.84 -19.75 -0.59
N ILE A 88 -15.68 -18.53 -1.12
CA ILE A 88 -15.99 -17.31 -0.38
C ILE A 88 -17.49 -17.22 -0.06
N ALA A 89 -18.36 -17.49 -1.03
CA ALA A 89 -19.81 -17.49 -0.84
C ALA A 89 -20.25 -18.45 0.28
N LYS A 90 -19.65 -19.64 0.35
CA LYS A 90 -19.89 -20.61 1.43
C LYS A 90 -19.55 -20.04 2.80
N ASP A 91 -18.38 -19.40 2.95
CA ASP A 91 -17.96 -18.79 4.21
C ASP A 91 -18.90 -17.64 4.60
N VAL A 92 -19.28 -16.81 3.63
CA VAL A 92 -20.26 -15.72 3.81
C VAL A 92 -21.59 -16.28 4.31
N THR A 93 -22.15 -17.29 3.62
CA THR A 93 -23.43 -17.91 4.02
C THR A 93 -23.35 -18.48 5.44
N ALA A 94 -22.27 -19.18 5.77
CA ALA A 94 -22.08 -19.79 7.10
C ALA A 94 -22.03 -18.73 8.22
N LYS A 95 -21.42 -17.57 7.95
CA LYS A 95 -21.22 -16.50 8.94
C LYS A 95 -22.39 -15.52 9.03
N THR A 96 -23.15 -15.35 7.96
CA THR A 96 -24.24 -14.33 7.88
C THR A 96 -25.64 -14.93 7.92
N GLY A 97 -25.77 -16.22 7.63
CA GLY A 97 -27.07 -16.90 7.50
C GLY A 97 -27.68 -16.81 6.11
N GLY A 98 -27.05 -16.12 5.13
CA GLY A 98 -27.44 -16.09 3.73
C GLY A 98 -28.67 -15.25 3.39
N GLU A 99 -29.19 -14.44 4.32
CA GLU A 99 -30.37 -13.59 4.09
C GLU A 99 -29.95 -12.20 3.57
N THR A 100 -30.44 -11.11 4.14
CA THR A 100 -30.03 -9.75 3.77
C THR A 100 -28.74 -9.36 4.47
N VAL A 101 -27.75 -8.89 3.72
CA VAL A 101 -26.44 -8.44 4.24
C VAL A 101 -26.15 -7.02 3.78
N GLY A 102 -25.77 -6.16 4.73
CA GLY A 102 -25.19 -4.85 4.45
C GLY A 102 -23.73 -4.99 4.08
N VAL A 103 -23.32 -4.35 2.99
CA VAL A 103 -21.91 -4.26 2.54
C VAL A 103 -21.55 -2.80 2.58
N THR A 104 -20.63 -2.41 3.50
CA THR A 104 -20.37 -1.00 3.75
C THR A 104 -18.97 -0.57 3.31
N PHE A 105 -18.91 0.59 2.67
CA PHE A 105 -17.72 1.35 2.35
C PHE A 105 -16.63 0.58 1.59
N PRO A 106 -16.99 -0.20 0.54
CA PRO A 106 -15.98 -0.81 -0.29
C PRO A 106 -15.21 0.24 -1.10
N ILE A 107 -13.96 -0.07 -1.45
CA ILE A 107 -13.24 0.72 -2.44
C ILE A 107 -13.80 0.50 -3.83
N LEU A 108 -13.74 1.54 -4.68
CA LEU A 108 -14.21 1.49 -6.07
C LEU A 108 -13.13 0.86 -6.97
N SER A 109 -13.09 -0.47 -7.02
CA SER A 109 -12.02 -1.20 -7.70
C SER A 109 -12.52 -2.44 -8.43
N ARG A 110 -12.14 -2.56 -9.71
CA ARG A 110 -12.41 -3.76 -10.53
C ARG A 110 -11.51 -4.93 -10.15
N ASN A 111 -10.30 -4.65 -9.68
CA ASN A 111 -9.29 -5.69 -9.38
C ASN A 111 -9.37 -6.17 -7.93
N ARG A 112 -9.76 -5.29 -7.00
CA ARG A 112 -9.72 -5.55 -5.56
C ARG A 112 -11.07 -5.94 -4.99
N PHE A 113 -12.16 -5.34 -5.44
CA PHE A 113 -13.46 -5.53 -4.78
C PHE A 113 -14.53 -6.18 -5.64
N SER A 114 -14.55 -6.03 -6.95
CA SER A 114 -15.64 -6.55 -7.78
C SER A 114 -15.88 -8.05 -7.60
N LEU A 115 -14.82 -8.85 -7.53
CA LEU A 115 -14.92 -10.30 -7.37
C LEU A 115 -15.32 -10.68 -5.94
N LEU A 116 -14.91 -9.90 -4.94
CA LEU A 116 -15.39 -10.08 -3.56
C LEU A 116 -16.88 -9.76 -3.44
N LEU A 117 -17.34 -8.68 -4.08
CA LEU A 117 -18.76 -8.33 -4.10
C LEU A 117 -19.61 -9.43 -4.76
N ARG A 118 -19.15 -9.95 -5.91
CA ARG A 118 -19.78 -11.12 -6.57
C ARG A 118 -19.86 -12.29 -5.62
N SER A 119 -18.76 -12.59 -4.93
CA SER A 119 -18.68 -13.73 -4.02
C SER A 119 -19.62 -13.56 -2.81
N ILE A 120 -19.72 -12.36 -2.25
CA ILE A 120 -20.65 -12.04 -1.16
C ILE A 120 -22.10 -12.20 -1.66
N ALA A 121 -22.41 -11.64 -2.83
CA ALA A 121 -23.75 -11.71 -3.43
C ALA A 121 -24.18 -13.15 -3.72
N MET A 122 -23.28 -14.02 -4.18
CA MET A 122 -23.56 -15.45 -4.37
C MET A 122 -23.92 -16.17 -3.07
N GLY A 123 -23.52 -15.66 -1.93
CA GLY A 123 -23.75 -16.28 -0.61
C GLY A 123 -25.00 -15.77 0.12
N VAL A 124 -25.77 -14.81 -0.45
CA VAL A 124 -26.89 -14.15 0.24
C VAL A 124 -28.07 -13.91 -0.72
N LYS A 125 -29.26 -13.64 -0.17
CA LYS A 125 -30.46 -13.33 -0.99
C LYS A 125 -30.50 -11.88 -1.41
N LYS A 126 -30.02 -10.96 -0.56
CA LYS A 126 -30.05 -9.52 -0.80
C LYS A 126 -28.77 -8.85 -0.27
N VAL A 127 -28.23 -7.94 -1.06
CA VAL A 127 -27.13 -7.05 -0.67
C VAL A 127 -27.64 -5.61 -0.59
N VAL A 128 -27.46 -5.00 0.57
CA VAL A 128 -27.60 -3.54 0.76
C VAL A 128 -26.20 -2.95 0.69
N LEU A 129 -25.85 -2.39 -0.47
CA LEU A 129 -24.53 -1.81 -0.71
C LEU A 129 -24.52 -0.34 -0.31
N VAL A 130 -23.77 -0.01 0.74
CA VAL A 130 -23.59 1.37 1.20
C VAL A 130 -22.27 1.91 0.68
N LEU A 131 -22.35 2.84 -0.27
CA LEU A 131 -21.22 3.54 -0.84
C LEU A 131 -20.96 4.86 -0.10
N SER A 132 -19.72 5.12 0.25
CA SER A 132 -19.30 6.44 0.71
C SER A 132 -19.25 7.42 -0.47
N TYR A 133 -19.52 8.71 -0.21
CA TYR A 133 -19.46 9.79 -1.19
C TYR A 133 -18.96 11.08 -0.53
N PRO A 134 -18.29 11.98 -1.20
CA PRO A 134 -18.01 12.01 -2.63
C PRO A 134 -17.03 10.96 -3.13
N ALA A 135 -16.26 10.32 -2.23
CA ALA A 135 -15.21 9.36 -2.59
C ALA A 135 -15.16 8.19 -1.60
N ASP A 136 -14.53 7.09 -2.01
CA ASP A 136 -14.12 6.03 -1.10
C ASP A 136 -12.93 6.44 -0.22
N GLU A 137 -12.52 5.58 0.73
CA GLU A 137 -11.45 5.90 1.68
C GLU A 137 -10.06 6.04 1.04
N VAL A 138 -9.86 5.52 -0.16
CA VAL A 138 -8.60 5.64 -0.91
C VAL A 138 -8.64 6.73 -1.98
N GLY A 139 -9.73 7.49 -2.05
CA GLY A 139 -9.85 8.71 -2.85
C GLY A 139 -10.41 8.53 -4.25
N ASN A 140 -11.03 7.38 -4.56
CA ASN A 140 -11.78 7.24 -5.82
C ASN A 140 -13.11 7.97 -5.71
N HIS A 141 -13.28 9.01 -6.51
CA HIS A 141 -14.47 9.85 -6.48
C HIS A 141 -15.63 9.26 -7.27
N LEU A 142 -16.83 9.25 -6.66
CA LEU A 142 -18.11 9.12 -7.36
C LEU A 142 -18.57 10.46 -7.93
N VAL A 143 -18.47 11.51 -7.12
CA VAL A 143 -18.82 12.88 -7.50
C VAL A 143 -17.77 13.86 -6.98
N SER A 144 -17.70 15.05 -7.55
CA SER A 144 -16.82 16.11 -7.05
C SER A 144 -17.46 16.86 -5.87
N LEU A 145 -16.64 17.61 -5.12
CA LEU A 145 -17.14 18.51 -4.08
C LEU A 145 -18.04 19.61 -4.68
N ASP A 146 -17.66 20.15 -5.83
CA ASP A 146 -18.44 21.18 -6.52
C ASP A 146 -19.84 20.68 -6.88
N GLN A 147 -19.97 19.42 -7.34
CA GLN A 147 -21.30 18.82 -7.61
C GLN A 147 -22.14 18.65 -6.33
N LEU A 148 -21.52 18.34 -5.17
CA LEU A 148 -22.25 18.32 -3.90
C LEU A 148 -22.75 19.70 -3.49
N ASP A 149 -21.90 20.72 -3.62
CA ASP A 149 -22.23 22.10 -3.29
C ASP A 149 -23.36 22.63 -4.18
N GLU A 150 -23.31 22.37 -5.49
CA GLU A 150 -24.35 22.74 -6.46
C GLU A 150 -25.68 22.02 -6.18
N ALA A 151 -25.64 20.76 -5.75
CA ALA A 151 -26.82 19.99 -5.40
C ALA A 151 -27.40 20.33 -4.01
N GLY A 152 -26.65 21.06 -3.18
CA GLY A 152 -27.01 21.39 -1.79
C GLY A 152 -27.07 20.17 -0.88
N ILE A 153 -26.24 19.15 -1.15
CA ILE A 153 -26.21 17.88 -0.41
C ILE A 153 -25.07 17.90 0.59
N ASP A 154 -25.38 17.62 1.87
CA ASP A 154 -24.40 17.47 2.95
C ASP A 154 -24.01 15.99 3.14
N PRO A 155 -22.83 15.57 2.68
CA PRO A 155 -22.43 14.17 2.74
C PRO A 155 -22.29 13.62 4.16
N TRP A 156 -22.21 14.48 5.19
CA TRP A 156 -22.13 14.06 6.58
C TRP A 156 -23.48 13.72 7.21
N HIS A 157 -24.56 14.28 6.69
CA HIS A 157 -25.90 14.11 7.22
C HIS A 157 -26.85 13.38 6.28
N ASP A 158 -26.72 13.62 4.98
CA ASP A 158 -27.67 13.11 3.99
C ASP A 158 -27.38 11.63 3.68
N VAL A 159 -28.45 10.86 3.61
CA VAL A 159 -28.48 9.48 3.15
C VAL A 159 -29.34 9.45 1.90
N LEU A 160 -28.77 9.00 0.78
CA LEU A 160 -29.45 8.96 -0.49
C LEU A 160 -29.68 7.51 -0.92
N ASN A 161 -30.84 7.23 -1.49
CA ASN A 161 -31.05 6.02 -2.26
C ASN A 161 -30.58 6.21 -3.71
N LEU A 162 -30.63 5.15 -4.52
CA LEU A 162 -30.15 5.19 -5.91
C LEU A 162 -30.92 6.22 -6.76
N GLU A 163 -32.23 6.33 -6.57
CA GLU A 163 -33.07 7.29 -7.32
C GLU A 163 -32.70 8.74 -7.00
N GLN A 164 -32.55 9.05 -5.71
CA GLN A 164 -32.14 10.38 -5.24
C GLN A 164 -30.75 10.75 -5.73
N PHE A 165 -29.81 9.79 -5.67
CA PHE A 165 -28.45 10.01 -6.16
C PHE A 165 -28.44 10.28 -7.68
N ARG A 166 -29.18 9.50 -8.46
CA ARG A 166 -29.28 9.69 -9.91
C ARG A 166 -30.02 10.97 -10.28
N ALA A 167 -31.03 11.38 -9.51
CA ALA A 167 -31.71 12.65 -9.71
C ALA A 167 -30.79 13.86 -9.47
N ALA A 168 -29.90 13.78 -8.49
CA ALA A 168 -28.96 14.85 -8.16
C ALA A 168 -27.76 14.92 -9.12
N PHE A 169 -27.18 13.77 -9.50
CA PHE A 169 -25.88 13.71 -10.17
C PHE A 169 -25.90 13.05 -11.57
N GLY A 170 -27.00 12.43 -11.96
CA GLY A 170 -27.11 11.69 -13.21
C GLY A 170 -26.24 10.41 -13.21
N GLU A 171 -25.78 10.02 -14.40
CA GLU A 171 -24.76 8.99 -14.55
C GLU A 171 -23.38 9.58 -14.25
N VAL A 172 -22.64 8.93 -13.36
CA VAL A 172 -21.30 9.35 -12.96
C VAL A 172 -20.29 8.28 -13.34
N VAL A 173 -19.23 8.69 -14.02
CA VAL A 173 -18.16 7.79 -14.43
C VAL A 173 -16.84 8.19 -13.79
N HIS A 174 -16.11 7.20 -13.33
CA HIS A 174 -14.78 7.42 -12.76
C HIS A 174 -13.83 7.99 -13.83
N PRO A 175 -13.13 9.10 -13.56
CA PRO A 175 -12.40 9.87 -14.59
C PRO A 175 -11.29 9.09 -15.29
N PHE A 176 -10.65 8.14 -14.61
CA PHE A 176 -9.57 7.34 -15.19
C PHE A 176 -10.03 6.04 -15.82
N THR A 177 -11.04 5.40 -15.24
CA THR A 177 -11.46 4.07 -15.69
C THR A 177 -12.64 4.12 -16.66
N GLY A 178 -13.36 5.25 -16.73
CA GLY A 178 -14.59 5.40 -17.51
C GLY A 178 -15.75 4.52 -17.02
N VAL A 179 -15.66 3.97 -15.80
CA VAL A 179 -16.64 3.06 -15.24
C VAL A 179 -17.64 3.81 -14.36
N ASP A 180 -18.93 3.63 -14.59
CA ASP A 180 -19.96 3.94 -13.60
C ASP A 180 -19.97 2.83 -12.55
N TYR A 181 -19.28 3.05 -11.43
CA TYR A 181 -19.18 2.05 -10.36
C TYR A 181 -20.51 1.75 -9.68
N VAL A 182 -21.45 2.67 -9.69
CA VAL A 182 -22.80 2.46 -9.12
C VAL A 182 -23.55 1.42 -9.95
N ALA A 183 -23.62 1.64 -11.27
CA ALA A 183 -24.25 0.69 -12.20
C ALA A 183 -23.48 -0.65 -12.22
N TYR A 184 -22.15 -0.60 -12.24
CA TYR A 184 -21.28 -1.76 -12.30
C TYR A 184 -21.42 -2.66 -11.05
N TYR A 185 -21.42 -2.09 -9.85
CA TYR A 185 -21.58 -2.89 -8.63
C TYR A 185 -23.02 -3.42 -8.49
N LYS A 186 -24.02 -2.64 -8.90
CA LYS A 186 -25.39 -3.12 -8.96
C LYS A 186 -25.51 -4.35 -9.86
N SER A 187 -24.98 -4.28 -11.08
CA SER A 187 -25.03 -5.42 -12.03
C SER A 187 -24.31 -6.65 -11.48
N ILE A 188 -23.16 -6.51 -10.81
CA ILE A 188 -22.44 -7.63 -10.20
C ILE A 188 -23.31 -8.36 -9.17
N ILE A 189 -24.06 -7.64 -8.35
CA ILE A 189 -24.92 -8.22 -7.33
C ILE A 189 -26.08 -8.98 -8.01
N GLU A 190 -26.74 -8.35 -8.99
CA GLU A 190 -27.89 -8.92 -9.71
C GLU A 190 -27.47 -10.14 -10.56
N ASP A 191 -26.35 -10.06 -11.26
CA ASP A 191 -25.79 -11.16 -12.05
C ASP A 191 -25.37 -12.36 -11.18
N ALA A 192 -25.03 -12.13 -9.92
CA ALA A 192 -24.75 -13.17 -8.94
C ALA A 192 -26.03 -13.83 -8.37
N GLY A 193 -27.21 -13.30 -8.68
CA GLY A 193 -28.52 -13.84 -8.28
C GLY A 193 -29.08 -13.24 -7.00
N ALA A 194 -28.48 -12.20 -6.43
CA ALA A 194 -28.97 -11.49 -5.26
C ALA A 194 -29.77 -10.22 -5.64
N GLU A 195 -30.69 -9.81 -4.78
CA GLU A 195 -31.33 -8.49 -4.89
C GLU A 195 -30.33 -7.41 -4.51
N ALA A 196 -30.23 -6.34 -5.30
CA ALA A 196 -29.34 -5.21 -5.06
C ALA A 196 -30.12 -3.97 -4.55
N GLU A 197 -29.72 -3.44 -3.40
CA GLU A 197 -30.16 -2.13 -2.92
C GLU A 197 -28.93 -1.24 -2.70
N ILE A 198 -28.92 -0.06 -3.34
CA ILE A 198 -27.78 0.85 -3.29
C ILE A 198 -28.13 2.07 -2.44
N VAL A 199 -27.29 2.35 -1.47
CA VAL A 199 -27.42 3.45 -0.52
C VAL A 199 -26.14 4.27 -0.52
N PHE A 200 -26.23 5.57 -0.41
CA PHE A 200 -25.08 6.49 -0.29
C PHE A 200 -25.12 7.14 1.08
N ALA A 201 -24.08 6.94 1.87
CA ALA A 201 -23.98 7.48 3.22
C ALA A 201 -22.51 7.50 3.68
N ASN A 202 -22.17 8.44 4.60
CA ASN A 202 -20.87 8.48 5.27
C ASN A 202 -20.95 8.11 6.77
N ARG A 203 -22.15 7.82 7.24
CA ARG A 203 -22.38 7.23 8.56
C ARG A 203 -22.69 5.76 8.39
N VAL A 204 -21.80 4.89 8.88
CA VAL A 204 -21.91 3.44 8.69
C VAL A 204 -23.22 2.88 9.30
N GLN A 205 -23.76 3.53 10.33
CA GLN A 205 -24.99 3.14 10.98
C GLN A 205 -26.23 3.24 10.05
N ALA A 206 -26.16 3.99 8.95
CA ALA A 206 -27.27 4.07 7.99
C ALA A 206 -27.67 2.69 7.40
N VAL A 207 -26.75 1.73 7.39
CA VAL A 207 -27.03 0.35 6.96
C VAL A 207 -28.04 -0.36 7.89
N LEU A 208 -28.09 0.02 9.17
CA LEU A 208 -28.94 -0.61 10.16
C LEU A 208 -30.44 -0.33 9.95
N ASP A 209 -30.78 0.67 9.15
CA ASP A 209 -32.16 0.92 8.70
C ASP A 209 -32.68 -0.20 7.74
N TYR A 210 -31.77 -1.02 7.22
CA TYR A 210 -32.05 -2.08 6.24
C TYR A 210 -31.76 -3.48 6.77
N THR A 211 -30.67 -3.67 7.53
CA THR A 211 -30.26 -4.98 8.08
C THR A 211 -29.33 -4.82 9.26
N ASP A 212 -29.38 -5.78 10.20
CA ASP A 212 -28.51 -5.89 11.36
C ASP A 212 -27.29 -6.81 11.14
N THR A 213 -27.16 -7.37 9.94
CA THR A 213 -26.08 -8.25 9.52
C THR A 213 -25.24 -7.54 8.47
N VAL A 214 -23.97 -7.19 8.84
CA VAL A 214 -23.14 -6.27 8.06
C VAL A 214 -21.73 -6.82 7.87
N ILE A 215 -21.20 -6.66 6.65
CA ILE A 215 -19.80 -6.86 6.29
C ILE A 215 -19.17 -5.48 6.01
N CYS A 216 -18.27 -5.04 6.87
CA CYS A 216 -17.49 -3.82 6.69
C CYS A 216 -16.35 -4.09 5.68
N CYS A 217 -16.37 -3.37 4.57
CA CYS A 217 -15.43 -3.56 3.46
C CYS A 217 -14.40 -2.44 3.34
N ASP A 218 -14.44 -1.46 4.23
CA ASP A 218 -13.40 -0.46 4.41
C ASP A 218 -12.11 -1.10 4.90
N ILE A 219 -10.97 -0.66 4.35
CA ILE A 219 -9.66 -1.29 4.59
C ILE A 219 -9.04 -0.76 5.88
N HIS A 220 -8.95 0.55 6.01
CA HIS A 220 -8.24 1.21 7.12
C HIS A 220 -9.16 1.64 8.26
N THR A 221 -10.42 1.96 7.95
CA THR A 221 -11.38 2.46 8.93
C THR A 221 -12.31 1.38 9.51
N ARG A 222 -12.27 0.13 9.03
CA ARG A 222 -13.21 -0.95 9.41
C ARG A 222 -13.29 -1.23 10.92
N LYS A 223 -12.18 -1.12 11.66
CA LYS A 223 -12.22 -1.28 13.13
C LYS A 223 -13.16 -0.26 13.80
N ARG A 224 -13.18 0.97 13.27
CA ARG A 224 -14.11 2.00 13.69
C ARG A 224 -15.53 1.66 13.24
N SER A 225 -15.72 1.25 12.00
CA SER A 225 -17.02 0.86 11.45
C SER A 225 -17.64 -0.28 12.23
N LYS A 226 -16.90 -1.36 12.47
CA LYS A 226 -17.34 -2.50 13.29
C LYS A 226 -17.75 -2.05 14.71
N ARG A 227 -16.94 -1.23 15.37
CA ARG A 227 -17.25 -0.72 16.72
C ARG A 227 -18.53 0.12 16.76
N LEU A 228 -18.74 1.00 15.76
CA LEU A 228 -19.92 1.86 15.68
C LEU A 228 -21.19 1.05 15.41
N LEU A 229 -21.13 0.08 14.51
CA LEU A 229 -22.26 -0.80 14.19
C LEU A 229 -22.64 -1.68 15.38
N THR A 230 -21.66 -2.29 16.04
CA THR A 230 -21.90 -3.10 17.26
C THR A 230 -22.54 -2.26 18.35
N ALA A 231 -22.04 -1.04 18.59
CA ALA A 231 -22.61 -0.13 19.58
C ALA A 231 -24.04 0.34 19.23
N ALA A 232 -24.39 0.36 17.95
CA ALA A 232 -25.72 0.76 17.46
C ALA A 232 -26.71 -0.41 17.33
N GLY A 233 -26.33 -1.65 17.72
CA GLY A 233 -27.24 -2.80 17.76
C GLY A 233 -27.11 -3.76 16.55
N GLY A 234 -26.06 -3.64 15.75
CA GLY A 234 -25.73 -4.65 14.73
C GLY A 234 -25.55 -6.04 15.35
N ARG A 235 -26.30 -7.03 14.86
CA ARG A 235 -26.32 -8.39 15.39
C ARG A 235 -25.15 -9.22 14.92
N VAL A 236 -24.84 -9.17 13.62
CA VAL A 236 -23.67 -9.80 13.00
C VAL A 236 -22.87 -8.70 12.34
N VAL A 237 -21.71 -8.38 12.88
CA VAL A 237 -20.84 -7.33 12.36
C VAL A 237 -19.48 -7.92 12.05
N LEU A 238 -19.23 -8.16 10.77
CA LEU A 238 -18.00 -8.72 10.23
C LEU A 238 -17.22 -7.64 9.48
N GLY A 239 -15.93 -7.90 9.25
CA GLY A 239 -15.11 -7.20 8.27
C GLY A 239 -14.63 -8.17 7.20
N LEU A 240 -13.99 -7.70 6.15
CA LEU A 240 -13.32 -8.56 5.17
C LEU A 240 -12.23 -9.42 5.85
N ASP A 241 -11.66 -8.94 6.97
CA ASP A 241 -10.70 -9.66 7.80
C ASP A 241 -11.31 -10.82 8.61
N ASP A 242 -12.61 -10.92 8.70
CA ASP A 242 -13.30 -12.03 9.35
C ASP A 242 -13.72 -13.15 8.35
N LEU A 243 -13.54 -12.93 7.04
CA LEU A 243 -13.90 -13.89 6.00
C LEU A 243 -12.67 -14.66 5.51
N LEU A 244 -12.79 -15.97 5.29
CA LEU A 244 -11.68 -16.87 4.93
C LEU A 244 -10.47 -16.78 5.86
N THR A 245 -10.71 -16.69 7.15
CA THR A 245 -9.67 -16.78 8.19
C THR A 245 -9.15 -18.21 8.41
N ALA A 246 -9.85 -19.19 7.86
CA ALA A 246 -9.48 -20.60 7.81
C ALA A 246 -9.86 -21.17 6.43
N PRO A 247 -9.30 -22.32 6.00
CA PRO A 247 -9.63 -22.94 4.72
C PRO A 247 -11.10 -23.35 4.63
N VAL A 248 -11.73 -23.09 3.49
CA VAL A 248 -13.07 -23.54 3.15
C VAL A 248 -12.99 -24.40 1.89
N ASP A 249 -13.36 -25.68 1.98
CA ASP A 249 -13.26 -26.64 0.86
C ASP A 249 -11.88 -26.63 0.18
N GLY A 250 -10.81 -26.59 0.97
CA GLY A 250 -9.45 -26.57 0.43
C GLY A 250 -9.00 -25.25 -0.18
N SER A 251 -9.72 -24.14 0.09
CA SER A 251 -9.29 -22.80 -0.33
C SER A 251 -7.97 -22.38 0.31
N GLY A 252 -7.32 -21.37 -0.28
CA GLY A 252 -6.44 -20.49 0.45
C GLY A 252 -7.17 -19.76 1.58
N TYR A 253 -6.42 -19.15 2.47
CA TYR A 253 -6.95 -18.37 3.60
C TYR A 253 -5.88 -17.41 4.11
N ASN A 254 -6.30 -16.44 4.94
CA ASN A 254 -5.37 -15.65 5.74
C ASN A 254 -5.95 -15.43 7.14
N PRO A 255 -5.29 -15.92 8.21
CA PRO A 255 -5.84 -15.87 9.57
C PRO A 255 -5.89 -14.46 10.16
N GLN A 256 -5.10 -13.53 9.62
CA GLN A 256 -4.99 -12.16 10.13
C GLN A 256 -5.79 -11.16 9.28
N TYR A 257 -5.75 -11.32 7.96
CA TYR A 257 -6.30 -10.34 7.02
C TYR A 257 -7.52 -10.84 6.27
N GLY A 258 -7.83 -12.15 6.35
CA GLY A 258 -8.98 -12.72 5.64
C GLY A 258 -8.96 -12.40 4.15
N LEU A 259 -9.98 -11.70 3.68
CA LEU A 259 -10.12 -11.24 2.29
C LEU A 259 -9.46 -9.87 2.02
N LEU A 260 -8.92 -9.18 3.04
CA LEU A 260 -8.22 -7.93 2.81
C LEU A 260 -6.95 -8.14 1.98
N GLY A 261 -6.63 -7.18 1.11
CA GLY A 261 -5.46 -7.24 0.23
C GLY A 261 -5.58 -8.29 -0.88
N SER A 262 -6.77 -8.90 -1.08
CA SER A 262 -6.98 -9.83 -2.17
C SER A 262 -7.09 -9.13 -3.52
N ASN A 263 -6.66 -9.84 -4.57
CA ASN A 263 -6.68 -9.38 -5.95
C ASN A 263 -7.37 -10.38 -6.86
N LYS A 264 -8.04 -9.89 -7.91
CA LYS A 264 -8.54 -10.73 -8.99
C LYS A 264 -7.36 -11.51 -9.63
N ALA A 265 -7.44 -12.83 -9.59
CA ALA A 265 -6.49 -13.72 -10.24
C ALA A 265 -6.99 -14.13 -11.63
N ASP A 266 -8.27 -14.48 -11.74
CA ASP A 266 -8.99 -14.76 -12.98
C ASP A 266 -10.50 -14.45 -12.77
N GLU A 267 -11.36 -14.91 -13.66
CA GLU A 267 -12.80 -14.61 -13.60
C GLU A 267 -13.53 -15.27 -12.41
N GLU A 268 -12.96 -16.31 -11.80
CA GLU A 268 -13.59 -17.09 -10.73
C GLU A 268 -12.78 -17.14 -9.45
N ARG A 269 -11.52 -16.66 -9.46
CA ARG A 269 -10.61 -16.76 -8.32
C ARG A 269 -10.00 -15.44 -7.92
N VAL A 270 -9.82 -15.26 -6.64
CA VAL A 270 -9.01 -14.22 -6.04
C VAL A 270 -7.71 -14.80 -5.49
N LYS A 271 -6.62 -14.08 -5.64
CA LYS A 271 -5.38 -14.27 -4.89
C LYS A 271 -5.53 -13.56 -3.56
N LEU A 272 -5.35 -14.28 -2.47
CA LEU A 272 -5.40 -13.71 -1.12
C LEU A 272 -4.06 -13.06 -0.75
N PHE A 273 -4.07 -12.25 0.29
CA PHE A 273 -2.86 -11.69 0.89
C PHE A 273 -1.99 -12.83 1.46
N PRO A 274 -0.65 -12.77 1.40
CA PRO A 274 0.19 -13.90 1.78
C PRO A 274 0.11 -14.20 3.28
N ARG A 275 0.27 -15.48 3.61
CA ARG A 275 0.53 -15.96 4.97
C ARG A 275 2.03 -15.91 5.22
N ASP A 276 2.40 -15.98 6.49
CA ASP A 276 3.79 -16.24 6.95
C ASP A 276 4.82 -15.28 6.31
N ALA A 277 4.38 -14.04 6.03
CA ALA A 277 5.23 -13.04 5.38
C ALA A 277 6.44 -12.65 6.25
N GLN A 278 6.31 -12.75 7.57
CA GLN A 278 7.41 -12.50 8.50
C GLN A 278 8.50 -13.56 8.36
N GLU A 279 8.12 -14.84 8.34
CA GLU A 279 9.03 -15.96 8.18
C GLU A 279 9.74 -15.90 6.83
N VAL A 280 9.05 -15.48 5.77
CA VAL A 280 9.65 -15.28 4.45
C VAL A 280 10.70 -14.16 4.48
N ALA A 281 10.41 -13.03 5.12
CA ALA A 281 11.36 -11.93 5.24
C ALA A 281 12.61 -12.35 6.03
N ASP A 282 12.41 -13.01 7.19
CA ASP A 282 13.52 -13.48 8.03
C ASP A 282 14.39 -14.49 7.29
N ALA A 283 13.80 -15.43 6.57
CA ALA A 283 14.52 -16.44 5.80
C ALA A 283 15.31 -15.84 4.61
N ILE A 284 14.76 -14.84 3.90
CA ILE A 284 15.48 -14.11 2.84
C ILE A 284 16.68 -13.37 3.44
N SER A 285 16.50 -12.65 4.55
CA SER A 285 17.56 -11.93 5.24
C SER A 285 18.68 -12.87 5.67
N GLN A 286 18.34 -14.00 6.30
CA GLN A 286 19.31 -15.00 6.72
C GLN A 286 20.13 -15.50 5.54
N ARG A 287 19.47 -15.97 4.47
CA ARG A 287 20.15 -16.53 3.29
C ARG A 287 21.04 -15.52 2.59
N MET A 288 20.58 -14.27 2.48
CA MET A 288 21.37 -13.18 1.90
C MET A 288 22.59 -12.86 2.77
N SER A 289 22.40 -12.78 4.08
CA SER A 289 23.48 -12.47 5.02
C SER A 289 24.55 -13.57 5.06
N GLU A 290 24.15 -14.84 5.03
CA GLU A 290 25.06 -15.98 4.94
C GLU A 290 25.87 -15.96 3.63
N ALA A 291 25.22 -15.68 2.49
CA ALA A 291 25.87 -15.69 1.18
C ALA A 291 26.82 -14.50 0.97
N THR A 292 26.53 -13.34 1.55
CA THR A 292 27.30 -12.11 1.33
C THR A 292 28.31 -11.81 2.44
N GLY A 293 28.14 -12.41 3.61
CA GLY A 293 28.89 -12.07 4.82
C GLY A 293 28.55 -10.67 5.36
N LYS A 294 27.41 -10.11 4.96
CA LYS A 294 26.91 -8.79 5.36
C LYS A 294 25.57 -8.91 6.03
N ARG A 295 25.22 -7.99 6.92
CA ARG A 295 23.87 -7.91 7.47
C ARG A 295 22.95 -7.31 6.42
N VAL A 296 22.12 -8.14 5.82
CA VAL A 296 21.13 -7.74 4.82
C VAL A 296 19.74 -7.82 5.46
N GLU A 297 19.04 -6.72 5.48
CA GLU A 297 17.65 -6.67 5.91
C GLU A 297 16.73 -7.16 4.79
N ALA A 298 15.54 -7.63 5.15
CA ALA A 298 14.55 -8.04 4.15
C ALA A 298 13.12 -7.64 4.52
N MET A 299 12.27 -7.53 3.50
CA MET A 299 10.84 -7.31 3.69
C MET A 299 10.00 -7.94 2.57
N VAL A 300 8.77 -8.29 2.94
CA VAL A 300 7.68 -8.49 1.99
C VAL A 300 6.92 -7.17 1.94
N TYR A 301 6.72 -6.60 0.74
CA TYR A 301 6.03 -5.34 0.57
C TYR A 301 4.74 -5.50 -0.23
N GLY A 302 3.74 -4.69 0.11
CA GLY A 302 2.48 -4.54 -0.58
C GLY A 302 2.34 -3.16 -1.23
N ASP A 303 1.10 -2.72 -1.46
CA ASP A 303 0.81 -1.41 -2.04
C ASP A 303 1.35 -0.30 -1.14
N GLY A 304 2.13 0.58 -1.71
CA GLY A 304 2.69 1.75 -1.04
C GLY A 304 1.70 2.92 -0.93
N ALA A 305 2.06 3.88 -0.09
CA ALA A 305 1.29 5.08 0.13
C ALA A 305 1.75 6.21 -0.79
N PHE A 306 1.01 6.50 -1.83
CA PHE A 306 1.21 7.73 -2.61
C PHE A 306 -0.13 8.35 -3.04
N LYS A 307 -0.08 9.62 -3.39
CA LYS A 307 -1.24 10.35 -3.91
C LYS A 307 -0.91 10.87 -5.30
N ASP A 308 -1.74 10.51 -6.27
CA ASP A 308 -1.73 11.14 -7.58
C ASP A 308 -2.27 12.58 -7.48
N PRO A 309 -1.48 13.60 -7.80
CA PRO A 309 -1.91 14.98 -7.72
C PRO A 309 -2.97 15.35 -8.76
N ALA A 310 -3.02 14.69 -9.91
CA ALA A 310 -4.01 14.95 -10.96
C ALA A 310 -5.33 14.23 -10.69
N GLY A 311 -5.28 12.92 -10.45
CA GLY A 311 -6.44 12.10 -10.15
C GLY A 311 -6.88 12.13 -8.71
N LYS A 312 -6.02 12.61 -7.81
CA LYS A 312 -6.26 12.62 -6.36
C LYS A 312 -6.55 11.23 -5.80
N ILE A 313 -5.96 10.20 -6.40
CA ILE A 313 -6.10 8.81 -6.01
C ILE A 313 -5.01 8.44 -5.01
N TRP A 314 -5.39 7.66 -3.99
CA TRP A 314 -4.49 7.03 -3.04
C TRP A 314 -4.41 5.54 -3.34
N GLU A 315 -3.24 5.02 -3.64
CA GLU A 315 -3.06 3.57 -3.70
C GLU A 315 -2.65 3.03 -2.33
N LEU A 316 -3.66 2.58 -1.58
CA LEU A 316 -3.54 1.95 -0.27
C LEU A 316 -4.60 0.86 -0.16
N ALA A 317 -4.62 -0.06 -1.14
CA ALA A 317 -5.62 -1.12 -1.16
C ALA A 317 -5.21 -2.34 -0.33
N ASP A 318 -3.94 -2.46 0.04
CA ASP A 318 -3.47 -3.50 0.95
C ASP A 318 -3.69 -3.11 2.42
N PRO A 319 -3.93 -4.07 3.31
CA PRO A 319 -4.16 -3.80 4.74
C PRO A 319 -2.94 -3.22 5.44
N VAL A 320 -1.74 -3.51 4.94
CA VAL A 320 -0.45 -2.99 5.40
C VAL A 320 0.54 -2.94 4.24
N VAL A 321 1.42 -1.95 4.25
CA VAL A 321 2.48 -1.76 3.24
C VAL A 321 3.58 -2.83 3.36
N ALA A 322 3.81 -3.35 4.56
CA ALA A 322 4.85 -4.35 4.84
C ALA A 322 4.31 -5.44 5.77
N PRO A 323 3.78 -6.56 5.21
CA PRO A 323 3.26 -7.66 6.02
C PRO A 323 4.33 -8.46 6.76
N GLY A 324 5.59 -8.40 6.31
CA GLY A 324 6.73 -9.05 6.97
C GLY A 324 8.01 -8.25 6.74
N TYR A 325 8.85 -8.11 7.78
CA TYR A 325 10.10 -7.36 7.70
C TYR A 325 11.04 -7.69 8.86
N THR A 326 12.34 -7.59 8.62
CA THR A 326 13.36 -7.83 9.64
C THR A 326 13.50 -6.69 10.63
N SER A 327 14.06 -6.97 11.78
CA SER A 327 14.14 -6.05 12.92
C SER A 327 14.90 -4.75 12.64
N GLY A 328 15.83 -4.74 11.70
CA GLY A 328 16.53 -3.51 11.30
C GLY A 328 15.68 -2.48 10.59
N LEU A 329 14.46 -2.88 10.15
CA LEU A 329 13.50 -1.99 9.51
C LEU A 329 12.45 -1.42 10.48
N ILE A 330 12.57 -1.71 11.79
CA ILE A 330 11.65 -1.19 12.82
C ILE A 330 12.01 0.25 13.17
N GLY A 331 11.01 1.08 13.31
CA GLY A 331 11.14 2.46 13.81
C GLY A 331 10.85 3.53 12.76
N THR A 332 11.29 4.72 13.06
CA THR A 332 11.13 5.91 12.21
C THR A 332 12.50 6.51 11.90
N PRO A 333 12.66 7.25 10.79
CA PRO A 333 13.88 8.00 10.54
C PRO A 333 14.24 8.89 11.73
N ASN A 334 15.48 8.78 12.19
CA ASN A 334 16.02 9.58 13.30
C ASN A 334 17.14 10.48 12.77
N GLU A 335 16.78 11.51 12.00
CA GLU A 335 17.67 12.31 11.18
C GLU A 335 17.83 13.74 11.72
N LEU A 336 19.06 14.27 11.59
CA LEU A 336 19.35 15.69 11.81
C LEU A 336 19.10 16.46 10.51
N LYS A 337 18.35 17.56 10.60
CA LYS A 337 18.10 18.42 9.45
C LYS A 337 19.34 19.28 9.15
N LEU A 338 20.09 18.92 8.11
CA LEU A 338 21.34 19.59 7.74
C LEU A 338 21.17 21.11 7.56
N LYS A 339 20.06 21.52 6.95
CA LYS A 339 19.75 22.94 6.78
C LYS A 339 19.61 23.67 8.13
N TYR A 340 18.94 23.04 9.11
CA TYR A 340 18.81 23.63 10.45
C TYR A 340 20.18 23.77 11.13
N LEU A 341 21.03 22.76 11.02
CA LEU A 341 22.39 22.83 11.56
C LEU A 341 23.18 23.95 10.93
N ALA A 342 23.15 24.08 9.60
CA ALA A 342 23.87 25.11 8.88
C ALA A 342 23.33 26.51 9.17
N ASP A 343 22.01 26.71 9.19
CA ASP A 343 21.37 28.02 9.31
C ASP A 343 21.28 28.53 10.77
N LYS A 344 21.41 27.63 11.76
CA LYS A 344 21.19 27.95 13.18
C LYS A 344 22.37 27.60 14.08
N GLU A 345 22.71 26.30 14.20
CA GLU A 345 23.76 25.87 15.13
C GLU A 345 25.16 26.29 14.67
N PHE A 346 25.38 26.30 13.37
CA PHE A 346 26.70 26.60 12.77
C PHE A 346 26.63 27.78 11.78
N ALA A 347 25.73 28.74 12.01
CA ALA A 347 25.48 29.84 11.11
C ALA A 347 26.74 30.71 10.79
N ASP A 348 27.69 30.73 11.71
CA ASP A 348 28.93 31.49 11.56
C ASP A 348 30.03 30.71 10.79
N LEU A 349 29.79 29.42 10.46
CA LEU A 349 30.73 28.56 9.76
C LEU A 349 30.40 28.47 8.28
N THR A 350 31.44 28.32 7.44
CA THR A 350 31.33 28.15 6.01
C THR A 350 32.34 27.12 5.49
N GLY A 351 32.13 26.59 4.27
CA GLY A 351 33.07 25.72 3.61
C GLY A 351 33.41 24.44 4.42
N GLU A 352 34.67 24.08 4.46
CA GLU A 352 35.17 22.88 5.14
C GLU A 352 34.90 22.90 6.67
N ALA A 353 34.93 24.05 7.30
CA ALA A 353 34.67 24.18 8.75
C ALA A 353 33.23 23.81 9.07
N LEU A 354 32.27 24.27 8.27
CA LEU A 354 30.86 23.90 8.41
C LEU A 354 30.65 22.41 8.17
N GLN A 355 31.24 21.86 7.11
CA GLN A 355 31.12 20.43 6.79
C GLN A 355 31.66 19.56 7.92
N LYS A 356 32.82 19.91 8.48
CA LYS A 356 33.42 19.21 9.60
C LYS A 356 32.52 19.26 10.85
N ALA A 357 32.02 20.43 11.21
CA ALA A 357 31.13 20.59 12.36
C ALA A 357 29.83 19.76 12.21
N ILE A 358 29.20 19.79 11.03
CA ILE A 358 28.02 18.97 10.73
C ILE A 358 28.36 17.47 10.84
N SER A 359 29.45 17.04 10.25
CA SER A 359 29.88 15.63 10.28
C SER A 359 30.16 15.16 11.71
N GLU A 360 30.83 15.95 12.52
CA GLU A 360 31.06 15.67 13.94
C GLU A 360 29.74 15.57 14.73
N LYS A 361 28.79 16.48 14.46
CA LYS A 361 27.45 16.44 15.08
C LYS A 361 26.69 15.17 14.72
N ILE A 362 26.72 14.74 13.45
CA ILE A 362 26.08 13.49 12.99
C ILE A 362 26.72 12.28 13.65
N LYS A 363 28.06 12.22 13.69
CA LYS A 363 28.80 11.11 14.34
C LYS A 363 28.57 11.03 15.84
N ALA A 364 28.40 12.18 16.49
CA ALA A 364 28.11 12.27 17.92
C ALA A 364 26.65 11.99 18.28
N LYS A 365 25.76 11.85 17.29
CA LYS A 365 24.35 11.57 17.53
C LYS A 365 24.19 10.19 18.16
N ASP A 366 23.58 10.13 19.36
CA ASP A 366 23.18 8.88 19.95
C ASP A 366 21.95 8.31 19.20
N ALA A 367 22.12 7.16 18.55
CA ALA A 367 21.07 6.49 17.80
C ALA A 367 19.87 6.06 18.69
N LYS A 368 20.08 5.96 20.02
CA LYS A 368 19.04 5.57 20.97
C LYS A 368 18.16 6.73 21.43
N VAL A 369 18.60 7.98 21.21
CA VAL A 369 17.85 9.17 21.60
C VAL A 369 16.89 9.54 20.47
N SER A 370 15.59 9.51 20.75
CA SER A 370 14.57 9.98 19.80
C SER A 370 14.66 11.48 19.60
N LEU A 371 14.71 11.90 18.35
CA LEU A 371 14.68 13.32 17.96
C LEU A 371 13.25 13.84 17.69
N VAL A 372 12.23 13.00 17.88
CA VAL A 372 10.81 13.40 17.67
C VAL A 372 10.47 14.61 18.52
N GLY A 373 9.93 15.65 17.89
CA GLY A 373 9.59 16.92 18.54
C GLY A 373 10.78 17.86 18.80
N ASN A 374 12.00 17.47 18.43
CA ASN A 374 13.17 18.34 18.53
C ASN A 374 13.31 19.22 17.28
N MET A 375 13.62 20.49 17.45
CA MET A 375 13.79 21.46 16.34
C MET A 375 14.85 21.00 15.33
N VAL A 376 15.88 20.29 15.77
CA VAL A 376 16.97 19.79 14.91
C VAL A 376 16.50 18.71 13.91
N SER A 377 15.35 18.08 14.15
CA SER A 377 14.72 17.10 13.26
C SER A 377 13.42 17.61 12.61
N GLU A 378 13.02 18.84 12.90
CA GLU A 378 11.78 19.41 12.37
C GLU A 378 11.78 19.46 10.84
N GLY A 379 10.71 18.93 10.23
CA GLY A 379 10.56 18.83 8.78
C GLY A 379 11.22 17.62 8.14
N THR A 380 11.81 16.68 8.92
CA THR A 380 12.09 15.32 8.46
C THR A 380 10.80 14.52 8.42
N THR A 381 10.76 13.41 7.67
CA THR A 381 9.52 12.65 7.45
C THR A 381 9.21 11.74 8.65
N PRO A 382 8.16 12.01 9.46
CA PRO A 382 7.85 11.20 10.64
C PRO A 382 6.97 10.00 10.27
N ARG A 383 7.50 9.05 9.49
CA ARG A 383 6.81 7.84 9.07
C ARG A 383 7.61 6.62 9.47
N ASN A 384 6.96 5.45 9.57
CA ASN A 384 7.67 4.20 9.79
C ASN A 384 8.63 3.92 8.63
N LEU A 385 9.78 3.35 8.95
CA LEU A 385 10.76 2.91 7.94
C LEU A 385 10.12 1.91 6.98
N THR A 386 9.29 1.01 7.50
CA THR A 386 8.55 0.01 6.71
C THR A 386 7.62 0.65 5.67
N ASP A 387 6.92 1.73 6.04
CA ASP A 387 6.04 2.44 5.12
C ASP A 387 6.81 3.18 4.03
N LEU A 388 7.95 3.78 4.40
CA LEU A 388 8.82 4.50 3.46
C LEU A 388 9.50 3.55 2.48
N ILE A 389 10.12 2.48 3.00
CA ILE A 389 10.86 1.50 2.19
C ILE A 389 9.89 0.68 1.34
N GLY A 390 8.76 0.24 1.90
CA GLY A 390 7.73 -0.48 1.15
C GLY A 390 7.16 0.35 0.00
N SER A 391 6.83 1.64 0.26
CA SER A 391 6.39 2.55 -0.80
C SER A 391 7.46 2.80 -1.87
N LEU A 392 8.72 2.91 -1.47
CA LEU A 392 9.85 3.02 -2.40
C LEU A 392 9.97 1.76 -3.28
N CYS A 393 9.77 0.59 -2.70
CA CYS A 393 9.77 -0.68 -3.42
C CYS A 393 8.61 -0.76 -4.41
N ASP A 394 7.39 -0.41 -3.98
CA ASP A 394 6.20 -0.43 -4.83
C ASP A 394 6.36 0.51 -6.05
N LEU A 395 6.82 1.74 -5.83
CA LEU A 395 7.08 2.71 -6.91
C LEU A 395 8.23 2.28 -7.86
N THR A 396 9.17 1.48 -7.37
CA THR A 396 10.32 1.00 -8.15
C THR A 396 9.98 -0.27 -8.92
N SER A 397 9.16 -1.14 -8.32
CA SER A 397 8.81 -2.43 -8.89
C SER A 397 7.93 -2.28 -10.13
N GLY A 398 7.88 -3.33 -10.93
CA GLY A 398 7.00 -3.39 -12.07
C GLY A 398 6.37 -4.78 -12.14
N SER A 399 5.04 -4.85 -11.88
CA SER A 399 4.28 -6.09 -12.00
C SER A 399 3.92 -6.44 -13.45
N GLY A 400 4.08 -5.50 -14.38
CA GLY A 400 3.86 -5.71 -15.80
C GLY A 400 5.08 -6.33 -16.49
N ASP A 401 5.35 -5.87 -17.71
CA ASP A 401 6.43 -6.34 -18.58
C ASP A 401 7.85 -5.98 -18.10
N LYS A 402 8.00 -5.14 -17.08
CA LYS A 402 9.29 -4.90 -16.43
C LYS A 402 9.84 -6.15 -15.75
N GLY A 403 8.96 -6.99 -15.18
CA GLY A 403 9.33 -8.25 -14.53
C GLY A 403 10.22 -8.07 -13.30
N THR A 404 10.03 -7.01 -12.54
CA THR A 404 10.87 -6.63 -11.39
C THR A 404 10.10 -6.69 -10.05
N PRO A 405 9.64 -7.87 -9.61
CA PRO A 405 8.90 -8.04 -8.35
C PRO A 405 9.82 -8.02 -7.12
N ILE A 406 11.12 -8.01 -7.32
CA ILE A 406 12.14 -7.94 -6.28
C ILE A 406 12.83 -6.60 -6.40
N VAL A 407 13.11 -5.98 -5.25
CA VAL A 407 13.82 -4.69 -5.17
C VAL A 407 15.03 -4.85 -4.24
N TYR A 408 16.17 -4.37 -4.70
CA TYR A 408 17.39 -4.29 -3.91
C TYR A 408 17.73 -2.83 -3.63
N ILE A 409 17.83 -2.48 -2.36
CA ILE A 409 18.11 -1.12 -1.90
C ILE A 409 19.44 -1.09 -1.18
N GLN A 410 20.31 -0.19 -1.59
CA GLN A 410 21.64 -0.03 -1.03
C GLN A 410 21.84 1.39 -0.50
N GLY A 411 22.39 1.51 0.70
CA GLY A 411 22.72 2.79 1.31
C GLY A 411 21.51 3.57 1.85
N TYR A 412 20.38 2.92 2.13
CA TYR A 412 19.20 3.60 2.70
C TYR A 412 19.47 4.17 4.10
N PHE A 413 20.25 3.45 4.89
CA PHE A 413 20.62 3.85 6.25
C PHE A 413 21.91 4.66 6.33
N ASP A 414 22.55 4.93 5.19
CA ASP A 414 23.72 5.80 5.14
C ASP A 414 23.35 7.24 5.47
N ASN A 415 24.26 7.95 6.09
CA ASN A 415 24.14 9.36 6.36
C ASN A 415 25.25 10.15 5.66
N TYR A 416 25.25 11.47 5.83
CA TYR A 416 26.19 12.39 5.19
C TYR A 416 27.67 12.10 5.48
N THR A 417 27.97 11.30 6.50
CA THR A 417 29.34 11.00 6.93
C THR A 417 29.82 9.59 6.52
N ASN A 418 28.98 8.80 5.84
CA ASN A 418 29.38 7.47 5.37
C ASN A 418 30.28 7.56 4.15
N GLU A 419 31.35 6.77 4.15
CA GLU A 419 32.33 6.66 3.06
C GLU A 419 31.91 5.68 1.96
#